data_e7c32ad3ad2895974349745c69fb4398
#
_entry.id   e7c32ad3ad2895974349745c69fb4398
#
_cell.length_a   1.000
_cell.length_b   1.000
_cell.length_c   1.000
_cell.angle_alpha   90.00
_cell.angle_beta   90.00
_cell.angle_gamma   90.00
#
_symmetry.space_group_name_H-M   'P 1'
#
loop_
_entity.id
_entity.type
_entity.pdbx_description
1 polymer ?
#
loop_
_entity_poly.entity_id
_entity_poly.type
_entity_poly.pdbx_seq_one_letter_code
_entity_poly.pdbx_strand_id
1 'polypeptide(L)'
;MESCLLPRSAKTAVITFNTKGVSVDQKIKKLAEILERYTKEDVIIEYDITHIYEGIIRIVFANLNDRSRANAWKIAAEIFDALDSRG
;
A
#
# COMPACT_ATOMS: atom_id res chain seq x y z
N MET A 1 -20.78 0.77 -7.83
CA MET A 1 -20.52 -0.01 -6.85
C MET A 1 -19.35 0.31 -6.05
N GLU A 2 -19.49 0.35 -4.85
CA GLU A 2 -18.41 0.70 -4.02
C GLU A 2 -17.81 -0.46 -3.36
N SER A 3 -17.89 -1.58 -3.98
CA SER A 3 -17.37 -2.78 -3.38
C SER A 3 -15.88 -2.70 -3.09
N CYS A 4 -15.17 -1.84 -3.80
CA CYS A 4 -13.74 -1.71 -3.60
C CYS A 4 -13.39 -0.71 -2.51
N LEU A 5 -14.36 -0.01 -2.01
CA LEU A 5 -14.08 1.06 -1.07
C LEU A 5 -14.05 0.55 0.34
N LEU A 6 -13.24 1.19 1.17
CA LEU A 6 -13.18 0.86 2.57
C LEU A 6 -14.41 1.38 3.28
N PRO A 7 -14.92 0.66 4.28
CA PRO A 7 -16.00 1.17 5.09
C PRO A 7 -15.61 2.48 5.77
N ARG A 8 -16.61 3.30 6.05
CA ARG A 8 -16.33 4.56 6.72
C ARG A 8 -15.69 4.40 8.07
N SER A 9 -15.98 3.29 8.73
CA SER A 9 -15.43 3.04 10.05
C SER A 9 -14.12 2.27 10.00
N ALA A 10 -13.61 1.97 8.82
CA ALA A 10 -12.37 1.22 8.72
C ALA A 10 -11.22 2.02 9.26
N LYS A 11 -10.45 1.43 10.15
CA LYS A 11 -9.28 2.06 10.71
C LYS A 11 -7.99 1.39 10.27
N THR A 12 -8.11 0.22 9.67
CA THR A 12 -6.95 -0.51 9.17
C THR A 12 -7.28 -1.05 7.80
N ALA A 13 -6.24 -1.30 7.02
CA ALA A 13 -6.37 -1.92 5.71
C ALA A 13 -5.14 -2.76 5.47
N VAL A 14 -5.31 -3.85 4.74
CA VAL A 14 -4.21 -4.75 4.43
C VAL A 14 -4.21 -5.03 2.94
N ILE A 15 -3.05 -4.92 2.32
CA ILE A 15 -2.89 -5.26 0.92
C ILE A 15 -1.77 -6.27 0.82
N THR A 16 -2.02 -7.34 0.06
CA THR A 16 -1.04 -8.38 -0.12
C THR A 16 -0.72 -8.51 -1.61
N PHE A 17 0.55 -8.58 -1.94
CA PHE A 17 1.00 -8.69 -3.32
C PHE A 17 1.88 -9.90 -3.50
N ASN A 18 1.85 -10.46 -4.70
CA ASN A 18 2.75 -11.53 -5.07
C ASN A 18 3.68 -11.02 -6.16
N THR A 19 4.95 -10.84 -5.84
CA THR A 19 5.95 -10.37 -6.80
C THR A 19 6.58 -11.53 -7.57
N LYS A 20 6.21 -12.75 -7.23
CA LYS A 20 6.77 -13.95 -7.82
C LYS A 20 8.28 -14.06 -7.58
N GLY A 21 8.73 -13.47 -6.50
CA GLY A 21 10.13 -13.55 -6.11
C GLY A 21 11.07 -12.66 -6.89
N VAL A 22 10.54 -11.78 -7.72
CA VAL A 22 11.39 -10.93 -8.56
C VAL A 22 11.61 -9.59 -7.91
N SER A 23 12.88 -9.25 -7.70
CA SER A 23 13.28 -7.93 -7.21
C SER A 23 12.51 -7.46 -5.98
N VAL A 24 12.32 -8.37 -5.03
CA VAL A 24 11.51 -8.07 -3.84
C VAL A 24 12.07 -6.86 -3.09
N ASP A 25 13.38 -6.83 -2.86
CA ASP A 25 13.97 -5.72 -2.10
C ASP A 25 13.79 -4.39 -2.79
N GLN A 26 13.93 -4.37 -4.10
CA GLN A 26 13.76 -3.14 -4.86
C GLN A 26 12.31 -2.69 -4.84
N LYS A 27 11.40 -3.63 -4.92
CA LYS A 27 9.99 -3.29 -4.87
C LYS A 27 9.57 -2.75 -3.51
N ILE A 28 10.10 -3.35 -2.45
CA ILE A 28 9.83 -2.85 -1.11
C ILE A 28 10.35 -1.43 -0.96
N LYS A 29 11.54 -1.17 -1.46
CA LYS A 29 12.13 0.15 -1.38
C LYS A 29 11.27 1.17 -2.13
N LYS A 30 10.80 0.81 -3.30
CA LYS A 30 9.97 1.70 -4.09
C LYS A 30 8.63 1.97 -3.41
N LEU A 31 8.05 0.93 -2.83
CA LEU A 31 6.81 1.08 -2.10
C LEU A 31 7.00 2.02 -0.90
N ALA A 32 8.10 1.86 -0.20
CA ALA A 32 8.38 2.73 0.94
C ALA A 32 8.47 4.18 0.52
N GLU A 33 9.06 4.47 -0.61
CA GLU A 33 9.16 5.83 -1.11
C GLU A 33 7.79 6.42 -1.39
N ILE A 34 6.92 5.63 -2.02
CA ILE A 34 5.58 6.08 -2.32
C ILE A 34 4.79 6.35 -1.05
N LEU A 35 4.86 5.41 -0.11
CA LEU A 35 4.11 5.53 1.13
C LEU A 35 4.62 6.67 1.99
N GLU A 36 5.93 6.91 1.98
CA GLU A 36 6.49 8.04 2.72
C GLU A 36 5.98 9.36 2.20
N ARG A 37 5.83 9.47 0.89
CA ARG A 37 5.32 10.68 0.30
C ARG A 37 3.90 10.96 0.79
N TYR A 38 3.06 9.93 0.84
CA TYR A 38 1.70 10.08 1.34
C TYR A 38 1.70 10.36 2.83
N THR A 39 2.67 9.85 3.54
CA THR A 39 2.77 10.10 4.98
C THR A 39 3.07 11.58 5.23
N LYS A 40 3.90 12.17 4.40
CA LYS A 40 4.20 13.59 4.53
C LYS A 40 3.00 14.47 4.24
N GLU A 41 2.06 13.97 3.45
CA GLU A 41 0.86 14.72 3.10
C GLU A 41 -0.29 14.44 4.06
N ASP A 42 -0.03 13.68 5.12
CA ASP A 42 -1.04 13.32 6.11
C ASP A 42 -2.17 12.48 5.53
N VAL A 43 -1.90 11.83 4.41
CA VAL A 43 -2.86 10.90 3.82
C VAL A 43 -2.70 9.53 4.48
N ILE A 44 -1.47 9.12 4.71
CA ILE A 44 -1.18 7.88 5.44
C ILE A 44 -0.59 8.28 6.78
N ILE A 45 -1.19 7.76 7.85
CA ILE A 45 -0.70 8.05 9.19
C ILE A 45 0.32 7.02 9.62
N GLU A 46 0.03 5.78 9.34
CA GLU A 46 0.90 4.70 9.78
C GLU A 46 0.83 3.55 8.78
N TYR A 47 1.96 2.94 8.48
CA TYR A 47 1.98 1.79 7.61
C TYR A 47 3.13 0.87 8.00
N ASP A 48 3.05 -0.39 7.55
CA ASP A 48 4.10 -1.36 7.78
C ASP A 48 4.18 -2.26 6.55
N ILE A 49 5.39 -2.52 6.10
CA ILE A 49 5.63 -3.39 4.95
C ILE A 49 6.34 -4.64 5.44
N THR A 50 5.77 -5.80 5.16
CA THR A 50 6.33 -7.06 5.62
C THR A 50 6.50 -8.00 4.44
N HIS A 51 7.65 -8.66 4.37
CA HIS A 51 7.90 -9.71 3.40
C HIS A 51 7.56 -11.03 4.10
N ILE A 52 6.46 -11.65 3.73
CA ILE A 52 5.95 -12.82 4.42
C ILE A 52 6.61 -14.10 3.94
N TYR A 53 6.51 -14.34 2.64
CA TYR A 53 7.12 -15.52 2.01
C TYR A 53 7.92 -15.07 0.82
N GLU A 54 8.46 -16.00 0.10
CA GLU A 54 9.15 -15.68 -1.14
C GLU A 54 8.21 -14.91 -2.06
N GLY A 55 8.55 -13.68 -2.30
CA GLY A 55 7.84 -12.85 -3.25
C GLY A 55 6.51 -12.29 -2.77
N ILE A 56 6.09 -12.61 -1.56
CA ILE A 56 4.81 -12.09 -1.06
C ILE A 56 5.06 -10.97 -0.08
N ILE A 57 4.54 -9.80 -0.40
CA ILE A 57 4.69 -8.60 0.41
C ILE A 57 3.32 -8.20 0.94
N ARG A 58 3.27 -7.89 2.21
CA ARG A 58 2.04 -7.41 2.85
C ARG A 58 2.26 -6.01 3.38
N ILE A 59 1.33 -5.12 3.06
CA ILE A 59 1.35 -3.76 3.58
C ILE A 59 0.13 -3.59 4.46
N VAL A 60 0.36 -3.15 5.69
CA VAL A 60 -0.71 -2.90 6.65
C VAL A 60 -0.77 -1.41 6.90
N PHE A 61 -1.96 -0.84 6.81
CA PHE A 61 -2.19 0.56 7.13
C PHE A 61 -3.01 0.64 8.40
N ALA A 62 -2.62 1.54 9.30
CA ALA A 62 -3.32 1.72 10.55
C ALA A 62 -3.72 3.17 10.72
N ASN A 63 -4.67 3.39 11.62
CA ASN A 63 -5.12 4.75 11.93
C ASN A 63 -5.62 5.50 10.72
N LEU A 64 -6.38 4.81 9.89
CA LEU A 64 -6.95 5.43 8.69
C LEU A 64 -7.86 6.59 9.06
N ASN A 65 -7.77 7.65 8.29
CA ASN A 65 -8.64 8.80 8.46
C ASN A 65 -9.42 9.02 7.17
N ASP A 66 -10.19 10.10 7.11
CA ASP A 66 -11.01 10.37 5.93
C ASP A 66 -10.18 10.54 4.69
N ARG A 67 -9.00 11.16 4.82
CA ARG A 67 -8.11 11.33 3.68
C ARG A 67 -7.57 9.99 3.19
N SER A 68 -7.21 9.12 4.12
CA SER A 68 -6.73 7.79 3.75
C SER A 68 -7.79 7.04 2.96
N ARG A 69 -9.00 7.05 3.49
CA ARG A 69 -10.09 6.31 2.86
C ARG A 69 -10.46 6.92 1.51
N ALA A 70 -10.46 8.25 1.42
CA ALA A 70 -10.80 8.91 0.17
C ALA A 70 -9.75 8.66 -0.91
N ASN A 71 -8.50 8.45 -0.51
CA ASN A 71 -7.40 8.25 -1.43
C ASN A 71 -6.95 6.79 -1.54
N ALA A 72 -7.68 5.89 -0.91
CA ALA A 72 -7.27 4.48 -0.89
C ALA A 72 -7.12 3.93 -2.31
N TRP A 73 -8.04 4.27 -3.18
CA TRP A 73 -8.02 3.84 -4.56
C TRP A 73 -6.77 4.34 -5.29
N LYS A 74 -6.44 5.60 -5.09
CA LYS A 74 -5.28 6.21 -5.71
C LYS A 74 -3.99 5.57 -5.18
N ILE A 75 -3.93 5.37 -3.87
CA ILE A 75 -2.76 4.77 -3.25
C ILE A 75 -2.56 3.35 -3.79
N ALA A 76 -3.62 2.58 -3.85
CA ALA A 76 -3.53 1.22 -4.37
C ALA A 76 -3.07 1.21 -5.82
N ALA A 77 -3.57 2.13 -6.62
CA ALA A 77 -3.18 2.21 -8.02
C ALA A 77 -1.70 2.49 -8.17
N GLU A 78 -1.15 3.39 -7.37
CA GLU A 78 0.27 3.69 -7.43
C GLU A 78 1.11 2.52 -6.98
N ILE A 79 0.64 1.81 -5.96
CA ILE A 79 1.35 0.65 -5.48
C ILE A 79 1.41 -0.44 -6.56
N PHE A 80 0.27 -0.73 -7.17
CA PHE A 80 0.24 -1.73 -8.22
C PHE A 80 1.09 -1.32 -9.41
N ASP A 81 1.07 -0.04 -9.74
CA ASP A 81 1.87 0.45 -10.85
C ASP A 81 3.36 0.26 -10.56
N ALA A 82 3.77 0.54 -9.34
CA ALA A 82 5.16 0.37 -8.94
C ALA A 82 5.59 -1.09 -8.98
N LEU A 83 4.70 -1.98 -8.56
CA LEU A 83 5.01 -3.41 -8.56
C LEU A 83 5.03 -3.98 -9.96
N ASP A 84 4.24 -3.43 -10.85
CA ASP A 84 4.17 -3.90 -12.22
C ASP A 84 5.28 -3.31 -13.08
N SER A 85 6.00 -2.37 -12.55
CA SER A 85 7.10 -1.72 -13.28
C SER A 85 8.21 -2.71 -13.56
N ARG A 86 8.77 -2.63 -14.73
CA ARG A 86 9.86 -3.51 -15.11
C ARG A 86 11.22 -2.89 -14.87
N GLY A 87 11.21 -1.66 -14.57
CA GLY A 87 12.44 -0.91 -14.40
C GLY A 87 13.11 -1.09 -13.08
#